data_2380403d14d0732d0e6a77d3a9460671
#
_entry.id   2380403d14d0732d0e6a77d3a9460671
#
_cell.length_a   1.000
_cell.length_b   1.000
_cell.length_c   1.000
_cell.angle_alpha   90.00
_cell.angle_beta   90.00
_cell.angle_gamma   90.00
#
_symmetry.space_group_name_H-M   'P 1'
#
loop_
_entity.id
_entity.type
_entity.pdbx_description
1 polymer ?
#
loop_
_entity_poly.entity_id
_entity_poly.type
_entity_poly.pdbx_seq_one_letter_code
_entity_poly.pdbx_strand_id
1 'polypeptide(L)'
;MRHTGRALILLIALALNLSALGIAAAGDWPRDYVVKENSESPDGHYAVLVQSMDAATGQEDNESGVYLADVKSHTTLGNIEKVDYFEHQNHRGLEVFWAPDCSYCVIENDGRYGADTISILEIKDSSFVQTEIGDRIQKSLDGAMKKQSHDSEMAGDVSPHFRLGTDRKVRVRAVSQNNPKQFEDVKTYYALFQGTYDLAAKKWTVTDARSITADQSGALDVGYQNPDFENTTYANEDDRAKSLDEQMNQVYQAAKFILPPARFAKVKHEQTEWLKKRDATSSVKARCELMEKRIRDLQDVLW
;
A
#
# COMPACT_ATOMS: atom_id res chain seq x y z
N MET A 1 -45.73 19.91 -59.09
CA MET A 1 -44.57 20.33 -58.27
C MET A 1 -44.31 19.25 -57.24
N ARG A 2 -43.23 18.48 -57.37
CA ARG A 2 -42.89 17.37 -56.46
C ARG A 2 -41.77 17.84 -55.53
N HIS A 3 -42.05 17.88 -54.24
CA HIS A 3 -41.01 18.11 -53.20
C HIS A 3 -40.55 16.76 -52.63
N THR A 4 -39.33 16.41 -52.97
CA THR A 4 -38.61 15.28 -52.41
C THR A 4 -37.91 15.70 -51.15
N GLY A 5 -38.40 15.22 -50.00
CA GLY A 5 -37.75 15.39 -48.69
C GLY A 5 -36.59 14.35 -48.57
N ARG A 6 -35.37 14.82 -48.38
CA ARG A 6 -34.23 14.00 -48.03
C ARG A 6 -34.17 13.84 -46.50
N ALA A 7 -34.37 12.63 -46.03
CA ALA A 7 -34.13 12.23 -44.67
C ALA A 7 -32.62 12.10 -44.43
N LEU A 8 -32.04 12.90 -43.55
CA LEU A 8 -30.68 12.83 -43.10
C LEU A 8 -30.58 11.82 -41.96
N ILE A 9 -30.03 10.65 -42.26
CA ILE A 9 -29.75 9.61 -41.23
C ILE A 9 -28.43 10.01 -40.54
N LEU A 10 -28.55 10.45 -39.29
CA LEU A 10 -27.37 10.75 -38.42
C LEU A 10 -26.89 9.44 -37.79
N LEU A 11 -25.83 8.83 -38.34
CA LEU A 11 -25.14 7.70 -37.73
C LEU A 11 -24.28 8.24 -36.60
N ILE A 12 -24.73 8.06 -35.36
CA ILE A 12 -23.92 8.28 -34.15
C ILE A 12 -23.03 7.02 -34.00
N ALA A 13 -21.77 7.15 -34.40
CA ALA A 13 -20.73 6.17 -34.07
C ALA A 13 -20.43 6.27 -32.58
N LEU A 14 -20.98 5.35 -31.81
CA LEU A 14 -20.62 5.15 -30.40
C LEU A 14 -19.24 4.48 -30.39
N ALA A 15 -18.17 5.26 -30.25
CA ALA A 15 -16.82 4.75 -30.03
C ALA A 15 -16.77 4.13 -28.62
N LEU A 16 -16.99 2.84 -28.52
CA LEU A 16 -16.66 2.03 -27.37
C LEU A 16 -15.12 2.03 -27.24
N ASN A 17 -14.60 2.88 -26.35
CA ASN A 17 -13.25 2.72 -25.85
C ASN A 17 -13.22 1.43 -25.00
N LEU A 18 -13.05 0.29 -25.65
CA LEU A 18 -12.52 -0.89 -24.98
C LEU A 18 -11.06 -0.56 -24.65
N SER A 19 -10.83 -0.10 -23.44
CA SER A 19 -9.51 -0.23 -22.81
C SER A 19 -9.21 -1.72 -22.85
N ALA A 20 -8.24 -2.13 -23.66
CA ALA A 20 -7.77 -3.50 -23.70
C ALA A 20 -7.31 -3.84 -22.27
N LEU A 21 -8.12 -4.59 -21.53
CA LEU A 21 -7.70 -5.28 -20.32
C LEU A 21 -6.62 -6.25 -20.79
N GLY A 22 -5.36 -5.93 -20.53
CA GLY A 22 -4.24 -6.81 -20.77
C GLY A 22 -4.46 -8.08 -19.94
N ILE A 23 -4.98 -9.13 -20.57
CA ILE A 23 -4.98 -10.47 -19.97
C ILE A 23 -3.58 -11.00 -20.24
N ALA A 24 -2.74 -11.04 -19.22
CA ALA A 24 -1.45 -11.68 -19.31
C ALA A 24 -1.66 -13.18 -19.55
N ALA A 25 -0.96 -13.74 -20.53
CA ALA A 25 -1.05 -15.16 -20.84
C ALA A 25 -0.22 -15.97 -19.86
N ALA A 26 -0.78 -17.08 -19.36
CA ALA A 26 -0.05 -18.07 -18.57
C ALA A 26 1.10 -18.69 -19.39
N GLY A 27 2.24 -18.91 -18.78
CA GLY A 27 3.44 -19.45 -19.41
C GLY A 27 4.26 -20.32 -18.46
N ASP A 28 5.30 -20.94 -18.97
CA ASP A 28 6.25 -21.69 -18.15
C ASP A 28 7.01 -20.74 -17.20
N TRP A 29 7.46 -21.29 -16.06
CA TRP A 29 8.34 -20.58 -15.13
C TRP A 29 9.65 -20.19 -15.83
N PRO A 30 9.99 -18.91 -15.93
CA PRO A 30 11.21 -18.49 -16.61
C PRO A 30 12.43 -19.06 -15.87
N ARG A 31 13.48 -19.43 -16.62
CA ARG A 31 14.72 -19.93 -16.02
C ARG A 31 15.26 -18.89 -15.06
N ASP A 32 16.11 -18.43 -14.79
CA ASP A 32 16.79 -17.36 -14.03
C ASP A 32 15.86 -16.46 -13.16
N TYR A 33 14.66 -16.99 -12.79
CA TYR A 33 13.71 -16.32 -11.92
C TYR A 33 13.54 -17.09 -10.61
N VAL A 34 13.41 -16.33 -9.54
CA VAL A 34 13.22 -16.81 -8.16
C VAL A 34 11.94 -16.25 -7.57
N VAL A 35 11.41 -16.91 -6.56
CA VAL A 35 10.30 -16.34 -5.77
C VAL A 35 10.84 -15.15 -4.97
N LYS A 36 10.21 -14.00 -5.13
CA LYS A 36 10.50 -12.81 -4.33
C LYS A 36 10.21 -13.12 -2.86
N GLU A 37 11.17 -12.86 -2.00
CA GLU A 37 11.01 -13.03 -0.55
C GLU A 37 9.77 -12.29 -0.03
N ASN A 38 9.00 -12.93 0.83
CA ASN A 38 7.75 -12.41 1.43
C ASN A 38 6.64 -12.08 0.41
N SER A 39 6.65 -12.68 -0.78
CA SER A 39 5.61 -12.48 -1.80
C SER A 39 4.58 -13.60 -1.88
N GLU A 40 4.73 -14.68 -1.12
CA GLU A 40 3.81 -15.81 -1.15
C GLU A 40 2.43 -15.46 -0.59
N SER A 41 1.40 -15.99 -1.24
CA SER A 41 0.03 -15.89 -0.72
C SER A 41 -0.13 -16.68 0.59
N PRO A 42 -1.08 -16.33 1.48
CA PRO A 42 -1.31 -17.01 2.76
C PRO A 42 -1.50 -18.52 2.66
N ASP A 43 -2.00 -19.03 1.52
CA ASP A 43 -2.20 -20.46 1.25
C ASP A 43 -1.01 -21.13 0.52
N GLY A 44 0.06 -20.37 0.24
CA GLY A 44 1.25 -20.82 -0.49
C GLY A 44 0.96 -21.21 -1.95
N HIS A 45 -0.13 -20.72 -2.54
CA HIS A 45 -0.50 -21.07 -3.91
C HIS A 45 0.13 -20.13 -4.94
N TYR A 46 0.18 -18.84 -4.64
CA TYR A 46 0.68 -17.80 -5.53
C TYR A 46 1.91 -17.12 -4.96
N ALA A 47 2.78 -16.63 -5.83
CA ALA A 47 3.92 -15.81 -5.47
C ALA A 47 4.33 -14.89 -6.62
N VAL A 48 5.14 -13.89 -6.32
CA VAL A 48 5.75 -13.03 -7.32
C VAL A 48 7.14 -13.56 -7.67
N LEU A 49 7.43 -13.66 -8.97
CA LEU A 49 8.73 -14.03 -9.49
C LEU A 49 9.49 -12.79 -9.96
N VAL A 50 10.74 -12.74 -9.61
CA VAL A 50 11.70 -11.71 -10.01
C VAL A 50 12.95 -12.36 -10.60
N GLN A 51 13.66 -11.66 -11.45
CA GLN A 51 14.92 -12.15 -11.98
C GLN A 51 15.93 -12.29 -10.84
N SER A 52 16.67 -13.39 -10.83
CA SER A 52 17.72 -13.61 -9.83
C SER A 52 18.86 -12.61 -10.00
N MET A 53 19.53 -12.26 -8.91
CA MET A 53 20.65 -11.31 -8.91
C MET A 53 21.77 -11.74 -9.87
N ASP A 54 22.08 -13.04 -9.93
CA ASP A 54 23.14 -13.59 -10.79
C ASP A 54 22.84 -13.37 -12.28
N ALA A 55 21.56 -13.47 -12.68
CA ALA A 55 21.13 -13.24 -14.05
C ALA A 55 21.06 -11.75 -14.42
N ALA A 56 20.70 -10.89 -13.46
CA ALA A 56 20.55 -9.45 -13.67
C ALA A 56 21.90 -8.72 -13.84
N THR A 57 22.97 -9.18 -13.18
CA THR A 57 24.30 -8.53 -13.17
C THR A 57 25.06 -8.55 -14.50
N GLY A 58 24.54 -9.21 -15.54
CA GLY A 58 25.17 -9.32 -16.87
C GLY A 58 24.58 -8.42 -17.94
N GLN A 59 23.56 -7.59 -17.67
CA GLN A 59 22.81 -6.88 -18.71
C GLN A 59 22.68 -5.39 -18.37
N GLU A 60 23.22 -4.53 -19.24
CA GLU A 60 23.27 -3.07 -19.03
C GLU A 60 21.92 -2.35 -19.20
N ASP A 61 20.90 -2.96 -19.80
CA ASP A 61 19.59 -2.34 -20.11
C ASP A 61 18.42 -3.34 -19.90
N ASN A 62 18.39 -4.07 -18.80
CA ASN A 62 17.38 -5.09 -18.62
C ASN A 62 16.13 -4.55 -17.92
N GLU A 63 15.08 -4.36 -18.69
CA GLU A 63 13.72 -4.39 -18.13
C GLU A 63 13.43 -5.84 -17.68
N SER A 64 13.75 -6.15 -16.43
CA SER A 64 13.46 -7.46 -15.85
C SER A 64 11.96 -7.55 -15.63
N GLY A 65 11.29 -8.39 -16.41
CA GLY A 65 9.87 -8.67 -16.20
C GLY A 65 9.64 -9.21 -14.79
N VAL A 66 8.56 -8.79 -14.16
CA VAL A 66 8.08 -9.34 -12.89
C VAL A 66 6.81 -10.12 -13.16
N TYR A 67 6.71 -11.36 -12.65
CA TYR A 67 5.59 -12.24 -12.97
C TYR A 67 4.82 -12.61 -11.71
N LEU A 68 3.50 -12.72 -11.84
CA LEU A 68 2.70 -13.47 -10.88
C LEU A 68 2.69 -14.94 -11.29
N ALA A 69 2.88 -15.86 -10.35
CA ALA A 69 2.99 -17.29 -10.61
C ALA A 69 2.08 -18.11 -9.69
N ASP A 70 1.66 -19.26 -10.21
CA ASP A 70 1.14 -20.39 -9.45
C ASP A 70 2.31 -21.28 -9.07
N VAL A 71 2.63 -21.30 -7.78
CA VAL A 71 3.78 -22.04 -7.24
C VAL A 71 3.55 -23.55 -7.32
N LYS A 72 2.30 -24.01 -7.15
CA LYS A 72 1.97 -25.44 -7.13
C LYS A 72 2.05 -26.08 -8.52
N SER A 73 1.61 -25.39 -9.54
CA SER A 73 1.69 -25.86 -10.93
C SER A 73 3.02 -25.51 -11.61
N HIS A 74 3.85 -24.68 -10.97
CA HIS A 74 5.11 -24.16 -11.50
C HIS A 74 4.94 -23.41 -12.83
N THR A 75 3.90 -22.55 -12.90
CA THR A 75 3.57 -21.77 -14.08
C THR A 75 3.40 -20.28 -13.75
N THR A 76 3.68 -19.41 -14.71
CA THR A 76 3.34 -17.97 -14.55
C THR A 76 1.89 -17.74 -14.93
N LEU A 77 1.20 -16.85 -14.20
CA LEU A 77 -0.12 -16.33 -14.56
C LEU A 77 0.00 -15.15 -15.52
N GLY A 78 1.16 -14.51 -15.59
CA GLY A 78 1.46 -13.44 -16.51
C GLY A 78 2.47 -12.43 -15.98
N ASN A 79 2.90 -11.52 -16.87
CA ASN A 79 3.78 -10.40 -16.53
C ASN A 79 3.00 -9.29 -15.82
N ILE A 80 3.59 -8.70 -14.77
CA ILE A 80 3.04 -7.55 -14.04
C ILE A 80 3.55 -6.29 -14.73
N GLU A 81 2.65 -5.53 -15.31
CA GLU A 81 3.00 -4.35 -16.08
C GLU A 81 3.53 -3.20 -15.21
N LYS A 82 4.46 -2.43 -15.75
CA LYS A 82 5.05 -1.24 -15.11
C LYS A 82 5.76 -1.52 -13.77
N VAL A 83 6.17 -2.75 -13.56
CA VAL A 83 7.01 -3.15 -12.42
C VAL A 83 8.34 -3.62 -12.98
N ASP A 84 9.40 -2.99 -12.52
CA ASP A 84 10.78 -3.32 -12.87
C ASP A 84 11.55 -3.55 -11.57
N TYR A 85 11.86 -4.82 -11.32
CA TYR A 85 12.57 -5.22 -10.11
C TYR A 85 13.30 -6.54 -10.33
N PHE A 86 14.52 -6.64 -9.84
CA PHE A 86 15.27 -7.89 -9.72
C PHE A 86 15.71 -8.12 -8.27
N GLU A 87 16.04 -9.35 -7.95
CA GLU A 87 16.43 -9.77 -6.60
C GLU A 87 17.55 -8.89 -6.03
N HIS A 88 17.33 -8.33 -4.83
CA HIS A 88 18.28 -7.45 -4.13
C HIS A 88 18.69 -6.16 -4.88
N GLN A 89 17.83 -5.67 -5.76
CA GLN A 89 18.09 -4.41 -6.46
C GLN A 89 18.29 -3.25 -5.48
N ASN A 90 19.41 -2.52 -5.65
CA ASN A 90 19.76 -1.43 -4.77
C ASN A 90 18.80 -0.23 -4.95
N HIS A 91 18.37 0.39 -3.86
CA HIS A 91 17.45 1.53 -3.82
C HIS A 91 16.09 1.31 -4.48
N ARG A 92 15.67 0.06 -4.61
CA ARG A 92 14.36 -0.34 -5.10
C ARG A 92 13.74 -1.34 -4.12
N GLY A 93 12.41 -1.35 -4.07
CA GLY A 93 11.63 -2.28 -3.29
C GLY A 93 10.48 -2.88 -4.11
N LEU A 94 10.08 -4.08 -3.76
CA LEU A 94 8.88 -4.69 -4.28
C LEU A 94 8.16 -5.37 -3.11
N GLU A 95 6.98 -4.87 -2.77
CA GLU A 95 6.18 -5.43 -1.69
C GLU A 95 4.86 -5.99 -2.20
N VAL A 96 4.39 -7.06 -1.58
CA VAL A 96 3.18 -7.78 -1.97
C VAL A 96 2.28 -7.98 -0.76
N PHE A 97 1.08 -7.42 -0.83
CA PHE A 97 0.08 -7.50 0.24
C PHE A 97 -1.08 -8.35 -0.24
N TRP A 98 -1.30 -9.52 0.36
CA TRP A 98 -2.37 -10.43 -0.02
C TRP A 98 -3.66 -10.20 0.76
N ALA A 99 -4.78 -10.36 0.08
CA ALA A 99 -6.05 -10.54 0.77
C ALA A 99 -6.07 -11.89 1.51
N PRO A 100 -6.75 -12.00 2.68
CA PRO A 100 -6.79 -13.24 3.45
C PRO A 100 -7.33 -14.46 2.71
N ASP A 101 -8.16 -14.24 1.69
CA ASP A 101 -8.76 -15.29 0.84
C ASP A 101 -7.94 -15.56 -0.44
N CYS A 102 -6.77 -14.95 -0.59
CA CYS A 102 -5.86 -15.07 -1.73
C CYS A 102 -6.49 -14.71 -3.10
N SER A 103 -7.68 -14.10 -3.13
CA SER A 103 -8.37 -13.76 -4.37
C SER A 103 -7.80 -12.53 -5.09
N TYR A 104 -7.00 -11.72 -4.40
CA TYR A 104 -6.28 -10.58 -4.95
C TYR A 104 -5.12 -10.18 -4.05
N CYS A 105 -4.20 -9.42 -4.63
CA CYS A 105 -3.14 -8.75 -3.87
C CYS A 105 -2.95 -7.32 -4.35
N VAL A 106 -2.24 -6.52 -3.54
CA VAL A 106 -1.66 -5.24 -3.95
C VAL A 106 -0.18 -5.43 -4.12
N ILE A 107 0.36 -4.89 -5.21
CA ILE A 107 1.79 -4.78 -5.47
C ILE A 107 2.18 -3.32 -5.37
N GLU A 108 3.20 -3.07 -4.58
CA GLU A 108 3.89 -1.80 -4.46
C GLU A 108 5.32 -1.97 -4.99
N ASN A 109 5.66 -1.20 -6.01
CA ASN A 109 7.02 -1.13 -6.53
C ASN A 109 7.62 0.21 -6.13
N ASP A 110 8.66 0.15 -5.31
CA ASP A 110 9.29 1.33 -4.75
C ASP A 110 10.46 1.79 -5.60
N GLY A 111 10.49 3.08 -5.83
CA GLY A 111 11.65 3.79 -6.29
C GLY A 111 12.52 4.26 -5.11
N ARG A 112 13.51 5.10 -5.44
CA ARG A 112 14.44 5.63 -4.44
C ARG A 112 13.75 6.50 -3.37
N TYR A 113 12.59 7.07 -3.68
CA TYR A 113 11.89 8.07 -2.85
C TYR A 113 10.40 7.73 -2.69
N GLY A 114 10.09 6.48 -2.42
CA GLY A 114 8.73 6.00 -2.20
C GLY A 114 8.13 5.26 -3.40
N ALA A 115 6.85 4.96 -3.34
CA ALA A 115 6.16 4.13 -4.31
C ALA A 115 6.12 4.76 -5.71
N ASP A 116 6.73 4.08 -6.68
CA ASP A 116 6.68 4.42 -8.11
C ASP A 116 5.39 3.90 -8.76
N THR A 117 4.97 2.69 -8.40
CA THR A 117 3.78 2.04 -8.96
C THR A 117 3.02 1.27 -7.88
N ILE A 118 1.70 1.42 -7.85
CA ILE A 118 0.82 0.67 -6.96
C ILE A 118 -0.29 0.06 -7.80
N SER A 119 -0.36 -1.28 -7.85
CA SER A 119 -1.34 -2.02 -8.63
C SER A 119 -2.07 -3.08 -7.81
N ILE A 120 -3.34 -3.30 -8.11
CA ILE A 120 -4.13 -4.42 -7.61
C ILE A 120 -4.10 -5.52 -8.67
N LEU A 121 -3.79 -6.75 -8.26
CA LEU A 121 -3.88 -7.94 -9.10
C LEU A 121 -5.04 -8.80 -8.63
N GLU A 122 -6.10 -8.91 -9.41
CA GLU A 122 -7.24 -9.82 -9.12
C GLU A 122 -7.01 -11.16 -9.82
N ILE A 123 -6.93 -12.25 -9.07
CA ILE A 123 -6.74 -13.59 -9.60
C ILE A 123 -7.99 -14.04 -10.35
N LYS A 124 -7.80 -14.59 -11.54
CA LYS A 124 -8.85 -15.08 -12.45
C LYS A 124 -8.43 -16.42 -13.06
N ASP A 125 -8.77 -17.52 -12.41
CA ASP A 125 -8.38 -18.87 -12.85
C ASP A 125 -6.86 -18.97 -13.08
N SER A 126 -6.42 -19.08 -14.34
CA SER A 126 -5.02 -19.19 -14.74
C SER A 126 -4.38 -17.85 -15.18
N SER A 127 -4.96 -16.73 -14.80
CA SER A 127 -4.51 -15.38 -15.15
C SER A 127 -4.82 -14.39 -14.04
N PHE A 128 -4.55 -13.10 -14.25
CA PHE A 128 -4.99 -12.03 -13.36
C PHE A 128 -5.42 -10.80 -14.16
N VAL A 129 -6.14 -9.91 -13.48
CA VAL A 129 -6.48 -8.59 -13.99
C VAL A 129 -5.74 -7.56 -13.16
N GLN A 130 -4.89 -6.76 -13.79
CA GLN A 130 -4.17 -5.68 -13.15
C GLN A 130 -4.96 -4.37 -13.21
N THR A 131 -5.00 -3.64 -12.09
CA THR A 131 -5.59 -2.31 -11.99
C THR A 131 -4.61 -1.39 -11.29
N GLU A 132 -4.08 -0.40 -12.01
CA GLU A 132 -3.21 0.62 -11.45
C GLU A 132 -4.03 1.61 -10.60
N ILE A 133 -3.56 1.89 -9.38
CA ILE A 133 -4.23 2.79 -8.42
C ILE A 133 -3.32 3.91 -7.88
N GLY A 134 -2.01 3.84 -8.10
CA GLY A 134 -1.01 4.77 -7.60
C GLY A 134 -1.19 6.19 -8.15
N ASP A 135 -1.50 6.33 -9.45
CA ASP A 135 -1.76 7.63 -10.10
C ASP A 135 -2.81 8.47 -9.36
N ARG A 136 -3.87 7.83 -8.87
CA ARG A 136 -4.93 8.53 -8.14
C ARG A 136 -4.46 8.99 -6.77
N ILE A 137 -3.68 8.16 -6.09
CA ILE A 137 -3.09 8.47 -4.78
C ILE A 137 -2.16 9.66 -4.94
N GLN A 138 -1.21 9.58 -5.87
CA GLN A 138 -0.23 10.63 -6.18
C GLN A 138 -0.91 11.97 -6.50
N LYS A 139 -1.84 12.00 -7.45
CA LYS A 139 -2.58 13.23 -7.82
C LYS A 139 -3.34 13.85 -6.65
N SER A 140 -3.85 13.02 -5.75
CA SER A 140 -4.59 13.51 -4.58
C SER A 140 -3.65 14.14 -3.55
N LEU A 141 -2.49 13.53 -3.30
CA LEU A 141 -1.44 14.06 -2.43
C LEU A 141 -0.85 15.36 -2.98
N ASP A 142 -0.53 15.40 -4.27
CA ASP A 142 -0.07 16.61 -4.96
C ASP A 142 -1.07 17.76 -4.82
N GLY A 143 -2.36 17.47 -5.01
CA GLY A 143 -3.41 18.46 -4.83
C GLY A 143 -3.53 18.99 -3.40
N ALA A 144 -3.27 18.14 -2.40
CA ALA A 144 -3.26 18.57 -0.99
C ALA A 144 -2.01 19.41 -0.65
N MET A 145 -0.85 19.09 -1.22
CA MET A 145 0.38 19.86 -1.04
C MET A 145 0.31 21.24 -1.72
N LYS A 146 -0.18 21.30 -2.96
CA LYS A 146 -0.36 22.55 -3.70
C LYS A 146 -1.27 23.57 -3.00
N LYS A 147 -2.16 23.11 -2.14
CA LYS A 147 -2.97 24.00 -1.30
C LYS A 147 -2.16 24.67 -0.19
N GLN A 148 -1.04 24.10 0.22
CA GLN A 148 -0.16 24.67 1.25
C GLN A 148 0.81 25.68 0.68
N SER A 149 1.26 25.47 -0.56
CA SER A 149 2.14 26.38 -1.28
C SER A 149 1.94 26.25 -2.78
N HIS A 150 1.83 27.39 -3.48
CA HIS A 150 1.75 27.41 -4.94
C HIS A 150 3.06 26.94 -5.60
N ASP A 151 4.17 27.06 -4.87
CA ASP A 151 5.51 26.67 -5.32
C ASP A 151 5.88 25.26 -4.88
N SER A 152 4.96 24.53 -4.21
CA SER A 152 5.24 23.15 -3.80
C SER A 152 5.36 22.27 -5.04
N GLU A 153 6.51 21.71 -5.24
CA GLU A 153 6.73 20.63 -6.16
C GLU A 153 5.91 19.39 -5.72
N MET A 154 5.82 18.40 -6.60
CA MET A 154 5.00 17.22 -6.40
C MET A 154 5.38 16.44 -5.15
N ALA A 155 4.47 15.66 -4.63
CA ALA A 155 4.73 14.69 -3.59
C ALA A 155 5.89 13.78 -4.00
N GLY A 156 6.99 13.82 -3.22
CA GLY A 156 8.24 13.19 -3.60
C GLY A 156 8.52 11.89 -2.87
N ASP A 157 7.92 11.71 -1.70
CA ASP A 157 8.12 10.54 -0.86
C ASP A 157 6.73 10.10 -0.37
N VAL A 158 6.24 9.00 -0.93
CA VAL A 158 4.92 8.45 -0.64
C VAL A 158 5.10 7.12 0.07
N SER A 159 4.57 7.03 1.28
CA SER A 159 4.53 5.80 2.10
C SER A 159 3.08 5.32 2.17
N PRO A 160 2.67 4.37 1.32
CA PRO A 160 1.33 3.82 1.33
C PRO A 160 1.22 2.64 2.29
N HIS A 161 0.06 2.48 2.88
CA HIS A 161 -0.29 1.35 3.73
C HIS A 161 -1.62 0.77 3.26
N PHE A 162 -1.76 -0.54 3.31
CA PHE A 162 -2.91 -1.23 2.77
C PHE A 162 -3.59 -2.10 3.82
N ARG A 163 -4.93 -2.10 3.79
CA ARG A 163 -5.73 -3.09 4.49
C ARG A 163 -6.65 -3.79 3.50
N LEU A 164 -6.42 -5.07 3.31
CA LEU A 164 -7.16 -5.92 2.42
C LEU A 164 -8.07 -6.84 3.22
N GLY A 165 -9.30 -7.02 2.74
CA GLY A 165 -10.28 -7.88 3.41
C GLY A 165 -11.03 -8.76 2.41
N THR A 166 -11.76 -9.75 2.89
CA THR A 166 -12.61 -10.63 2.08
C THR A 166 -13.84 -9.90 1.49
N ASP A 167 -14.05 -8.63 1.89
CA ASP A 167 -15.11 -7.76 1.36
C ASP A 167 -14.75 -7.16 -0.02
N ARG A 168 -13.66 -7.59 -0.64
CA ARG A 168 -13.16 -7.14 -1.94
C ARG A 168 -12.98 -5.62 -2.02
N LYS A 169 -12.46 -5.04 -0.94
CA LYS A 169 -12.11 -3.62 -0.85
C LYS A 169 -10.66 -3.46 -0.45
N VAL A 170 -9.94 -2.63 -1.19
CA VAL A 170 -8.60 -2.19 -0.84
C VAL A 170 -8.73 -0.84 -0.13
N ARG A 171 -8.45 -0.82 1.15
CA ARG A 171 -8.35 0.41 1.92
C ARG A 171 -6.92 0.89 1.87
N VAL A 172 -6.74 2.15 1.51
CA VAL A 172 -5.42 2.76 1.35
C VAL A 172 -5.30 3.95 2.30
N ARG A 173 -4.18 4.04 2.95
CA ARG A 173 -3.71 5.21 3.70
C ARG A 173 -2.31 5.51 3.20
N ALA A 174 -2.05 6.75 2.81
CA ALA A 174 -0.71 7.13 2.39
C ALA A 174 -0.34 8.48 2.99
N VAL A 175 0.82 8.56 3.59
CA VAL A 175 1.45 9.80 3.99
C VAL A 175 2.52 10.17 2.97
N SER A 176 2.76 11.46 2.80
CA SER A 176 3.75 11.92 1.84
C SER A 176 4.35 13.26 2.25
N GLN A 177 5.56 13.53 1.76
CA GLN A 177 6.25 14.81 1.86
C GLN A 177 6.79 15.24 0.50
N ASN A 178 6.91 16.56 0.26
CA ASN A 178 7.44 17.11 -0.99
C ASN A 178 8.96 17.15 -1.06
N ASN A 179 9.64 17.04 0.07
CA ASN A 179 11.10 17.11 0.17
C ASN A 179 11.67 15.84 0.81
N PRO A 180 11.82 14.74 0.06
CA PRO A 180 12.33 13.47 0.61
C PRO A 180 13.79 13.55 1.08
N LYS A 181 14.53 14.56 0.62
CA LYS A 181 15.93 14.78 1.03
C LYS A 181 16.07 15.70 2.23
N GLN A 182 15.00 16.39 2.64
CA GLN A 182 14.97 17.33 3.77
C GLN A 182 16.10 18.38 3.72
N PHE A 183 16.27 19.02 2.55
CA PHE A 183 17.22 20.12 2.41
C PHE A 183 16.79 21.30 3.28
N GLU A 184 17.74 21.91 4.00
CA GLU A 184 17.46 22.97 4.98
C GLU A 184 16.79 24.22 4.37
N ASP A 185 17.06 24.52 3.11
CA ASP A 185 16.55 25.68 2.37
C ASP A 185 15.20 25.42 1.67
N VAL A 186 14.71 24.20 1.68
CA VAL A 186 13.44 23.81 1.08
C VAL A 186 12.41 23.48 2.16
N LYS A 187 11.32 24.25 2.19
CA LYS A 187 10.25 24.01 3.14
C LYS A 187 9.54 22.68 2.85
N THR A 188 9.48 21.82 3.85
CA THR A 188 8.81 20.52 3.76
C THR A 188 7.33 20.67 4.09
N TYR A 189 6.49 20.15 3.22
CA TYR A 189 5.04 20.05 3.36
C TYR A 189 4.64 18.58 3.41
N TYR A 190 3.59 18.27 4.16
CA TYR A 190 3.10 16.92 4.35
C TYR A 190 1.65 16.79 3.95
N ALA A 191 1.27 15.65 3.42
CA ALA A 191 -0.10 15.32 3.07
C ALA A 191 -0.47 13.91 3.48
N LEU A 192 -1.77 13.68 3.71
CA LEU A 192 -2.38 12.39 3.96
C LEU A 192 -3.41 12.12 2.87
N PHE A 193 -3.38 10.92 2.33
CA PHE A 193 -4.44 10.34 1.51
C PHE A 193 -5.16 9.23 2.29
N GLN A 194 -6.48 9.20 2.21
CA GLN A 194 -7.31 8.11 2.70
C GLN A 194 -8.28 7.69 1.59
N GLY A 195 -8.26 6.43 1.20
CA GLY A 195 -9.09 5.94 0.13
C GLY A 195 -9.61 4.52 0.35
N THR A 196 -10.68 4.18 -0.37
CA THR A 196 -11.19 2.82 -0.48
C THR A 196 -11.51 2.55 -1.94
N TYR A 197 -10.83 1.59 -2.53
CA TYR A 197 -11.11 1.09 -3.86
C TYR A 197 -11.99 -0.16 -3.76
N ASP A 198 -13.12 -0.17 -4.47
CA ASP A 198 -14.05 -1.29 -4.52
C ASP A 198 -13.79 -2.09 -5.80
N LEU A 199 -13.31 -3.33 -5.66
CA LEU A 199 -12.95 -4.19 -6.77
C LEU A 199 -14.19 -4.61 -7.59
N ALA A 200 -15.31 -4.82 -6.93
CA ALA A 200 -16.55 -5.22 -7.63
C ALA A 200 -17.10 -4.06 -8.48
N ALA A 201 -17.06 -2.85 -7.95
CA ALA A 201 -17.49 -1.64 -8.65
C ALA A 201 -16.40 -1.04 -9.55
N LYS A 202 -15.16 -1.52 -9.49
CA LYS A 202 -13.96 -1.01 -10.19
C LYS A 202 -13.77 0.50 -10.05
N LYS A 203 -13.93 1.01 -8.84
CA LYS A 203 -13.84 2.46 -8.57
C LYS A 203 -13.49 2.78 -7.14
N TRP A 204 -12.95 3.98 -6.95
CA TRP A 204 -12.83 4.58 -5.64
C TRP A 204 -14.21 4.94 -5.09
N THR A 205 -14.54 4.48 -3.88
CA THR A 205 -15.81 4.77 -3.19
C THR A 205 -15.64 5.83 -2.11
N VAL A 206 -14.42 5.94 -1.56
CA VAL A 206 -14.01 6.98 -0.63
C VAL A 206 -12.67 7.52 -1.11
N THR A 207 -12.50 8.82 -1.13
CA THR A 207 -11.21 9.49 -1.30
C THR A 207 -11.22 10.80 -0.53
N ASP A 208 -10.24 10.96 0.34
CA ASP A 208 -9.94 12.21 1.05
C ASP A 208 -8.44 12.47 0.98
N ALA A 209 -8.05 13.69 0.69
CA ALA A 209 -6.66 14.09 0.74
C ALA A 209 -6.54 15.49 1.36
N ARG A 210 -5.67 15.61 2.36
CA ARG A 210 -5.51 16.83 3.13
C ARG A 210 -4.08 17.08 3.56
N SER A 211 -3.79 18.34 3.81
CA SER A 211 -2.54 18.76 4.45
C SER A 211 -2.48 18.27 5.90
N ILE A 212 -1.30 17.89 6.33
CA ILE A 212 -1.01 17.48 7.72
C ILE A 212 0.30 18.15 8.18
N THR A 213 0.60 18.05 9.46
CA THR A 213 1.89 18.51 10.02
C THR A 213 2.93 17.39 10.01
N ALA A 214 4.20 17.72 10.22
CA ALA A 214 5.28 16.73 10.37
C ALA A 214 4.99 15.72 11.48
N ASP A 215 4.56 16.21 12.67
CA ASP A 215 4.22 15.34 13.81
C ASP A 215 3.06 14.38 13.47
N GLN A 216 2.07 14.87 12.71
CA GLN A 216 0.97 14.03 12.26
C GLN A 216 1.45 12.99 11.25
N SER A 217 2.33 13.38 10.31
CA SER A 217 2.89 12.47 9.31
C SER A 217 3.60 11.29 9.97
N GLY A 218 4.56 11.57 10.87
CA GLY A 218 5.29 10.51 11.57
C GLY A 218 4.41 9.59 12.41
N ALA A 219 3.43 10.15 13.16
CA ALA A 219 2.53 9.35 13.96
C ALA A 219 1.58 8.47 13.11
N LEU A 220 1.09 9.01 11.98
CA LEU A 220 0.19 8.30 11.08
C LEU A 220 0.91 7.19 10.31
N ASP A 221 2.15 7.44 9.88
CA ASP A 221 2.96 6.44 9.22
C ASP A 221 3.14 5.21 10.12
N VAL A 222 3.61 5.39 11.35
CA VAL A 222 3.69 4.29 12.34
C VAL A 222 2.32 3.71 12.68
N GLY A 223 1.27 4.54 12.73
CA GLY A 223 -0.08 4.09 13.05
C GLY A 223 -0.68 3.15 12.00
N TYR A 224 -0.29 3.28 10.77
CA TYR A 224 -0.81 2.45 9.67
C TYR A 224 0.07 1.25 9.32
N GLN A 225 1.34 1.24 9.74
CA GLN A 225 2.22 0.10 9.53
C GLN A 225 1.66 -1.17 10.18
N ASN A 226 1.79 -2.30 9.51
CA ASN A 226 1.56 -3.58 10.15
C ASN A 226 2.76 -3.89 11.06
N PRO A 227 2.55 -4.06 12.39
CA PRO A 227 3.66 -4.29 13.29
C PRO A 227 4.19 -5.71 13.11
N ASP A 228 5.48 -5.81 12.86
CA ASP A 228 6.20 -7.08 12.79
C ASP A 228 6.91 -7.37 14.12
N PHE A 229 6.12 -7.72 15.14
CA PHE A 229 6.65 -8.02 16.47
C PHE A 229 7.43 -9.34 16.52
N GLU A 230 7.15 -10.27 15.59
CA GLU A 230 7.72 -11.62 15.61
C GLU A 230 9.15 -11.62 15.05
N ASN A 231 9.42 -10.79 14.05
CA ASN A 231 10.73 -10.70 13.41
C ASN A 231 11.59 -9.55 13.97
N THR A 232 11.02 -8.68 14.82
CA THR A 232 11.79 -7.58 15.43
C THR A 232 12.70 -8.11 16.54
N THR A 233 13.99 -7.92 16.38
CA THR A 233 14.99 -8.33 17.37
C THR A 233 15.24 -7.22 18.39
N TYR A 234 15.13 -7.55 19.68
CA TYR A 234 15.43 -6.67 20.80
C TYR A 234 16.64 -7.20 21.58
N ALA A 235 17.44 -6.30 22.15
CA ALA A 235 18.59 -6.71 22.94
C ALA A 235 18.18 -7.43 24.25
N ASN A 236 17.07 -7.02 24.85
CA ASN A 236 16.46 -7.63 26.06
C ASN A 236 14.99 -7.19 26.19
N GLU A 237 14.29 -7.73 27.20
CA GLU A 237 12.87 -7.41 27.45
C GLU A 237 12.63 -5.95 27.89
N ASP A 238 13.58 -5.28 28.49
CA ASP A 238 13.42 -3.86 28.87
C ASP A 238 13.52 -2.95 27.64
N ASP A 239 14.42 -3.24 26.70
CA ASP A 239 14.51 -2.55 25.40
C ASP A 239 13.25 -2.79 24.57
N ARG A 240 12.73 -4.02 24.58
CA ARG A 240 11.44 -4.35 23.96
C ARG A 240 10.30 -3.52 24.56
N ALA A 241 10.20 -3.47 25.88
CA ALA A 241 9.15 -2.73 26.56
C ALA A 241 9.21 -1.22 26.24
N LYS A 242 10.42 -0.65 26.17
CA LYS A 242 10.62 0.75 25.79
C LYS A 242 10.18 1.02 24.35
N SER A 243 10.60 0.20 23.41
CA SER A 243 10.23 0.31 21.99
C SER A 243 8.72 0.21 21.78
N LEU A 244 8.07 -0.76 22.44
CA LEU A 244 6.62 -0.94 22.38
C LEU A 244 5.85 0.24 23.00
N ASP A 245 6.36 0.84 24.10
CA ASP A 245 5.73 2.03 24.70
C ASP A 245 5.81 3.25 23.75
N GLU A 246 6.95 3.46 23.12
CA GLU A 246 7.14 4.50 22.11
C GLU A 246 6.19 4.30 20.91
N GLN A 247 6.13 3.09 20.35
CA GLN A 247 5.24 2.76 19.24
C GLN A 247 3.76 2.92 19.61
N MET A 248 3.35 2.44 20.79
CA MET A 248 1.99 2.59 21.29
C MET A 248 1.60 4.06 21.43
N ASN A 249 2.52 4.91 21.91
CA ASN A 249 2.29 6.35 22.03
C ASN A 249 2.08 6.99 20.66
N GLN A 250 2.85 6.61 19.63
CA GLN A 250 2.68 7.11 18.27
C GLN A 250 1.34 6.69 17.66
N VAL A 251 0.95 5.41 17.79
CA VAL A 251 -0.36 4.92 17.33
C VAL A 251 -1.52 5.62 18.05
N TYR A 252 -1.38 5.89 19.35
CA TYR A 252 -2.38 6.66 20.10
C TYR A 252 -2.48 8.12 19.62
N GLN A 253 -1.35 8.77 19.29
CA GLN A 253 -1.36 10.10 18.68
C GLN A 253 -1.99 10.06 17.28
N ALA A 254 -1.71 9.06 16.46
CA ALA A 254 -2.39 8.86 15.18
C ALA A 254 -3.91 8.80 15.37
N ALA A 255 -4.40 8.04 16.35
CA ALA A 255 -5.81 7.96 16.66
C ALA A 255 -6.41 9.33 17.05
N LYS A 256 -5.67 10.14 17.82
CA LYS A 256 -6.07 11.50 18.17
C LYS A 256 -6.21 12.42 16.97
N PHE A 257 -5.33 12.28 15.96
CA PHE A 257 -5.35 13.12 14.77
C PHE A 257 -6.43 12.74 13.76
N ILE A 258 -6.77 11.45 13.68
CA ILE A 258 -7.62 10.91 12.63
C ILE A 258 -9.07 10.72 13.06
N LEU A 259 -9.31 10.33 14.31
CA LEU A 259 -10.65 9.99 14.75
C LEU A 259 -11.51 11.21 15.03
N PRO A 260 -12.80 11.15 14.69
CA PRO A 260 -13.76 12.15 15.16
C PRO A 260 -13.74 12.25 16.70
N PRO A 261 -13.98 13.45 17.28
CA PRO A 261 -13.87 13.67 18.73
C PRO A 261 -14.60 12.65 19.60
N ALA A 262 -15.81 12.25 19.21
CA ALA A 262 -16.60 11.26 19.96
C ALA A 262 -15.96 9.86 19.95
N ARG A 263 -15.42 9.42 18.82
CA ARG A 263 -14.67 8.14 18.74
C ARG A 263 -13.37 8.21 19.54
N PHE A 264 -12.64 9.32 19.43
CA PHE A 264 -11.41 9.49 20.18
C PHE A 264 -11.66 9.52 21.69
N ALA A 265 -12.75 10.14 22.18
CA ALA A 265 -13.11 10.12 23.60
C ALA A 265 -13.27 8.69 24.15
N LYS A 266 -13.85 7.78 23.37
CA LYS A 266 -13.94 6.36 23.71
C LYS A 266 -12.54 5.71 23.78
N VAL A 267 -11.71 5.90 22.76
CA VAL A 267 -10.33 5.39 22.73
C VAL A 267 -9.53 5.89 23.93
N LYS A 268 -9.66 7.17 24.27
CA LYS A 268 -9.00 7.79 25.43
C LYS A 268 -9.41 7.13 26.74
N HIS A 269 -10.71 6.88 26.94
CA HIS A 269 -11.22 6.20 28.12
C HIS A 269 -10.66 4.76 28.23
N GLU A 270 -10.77 4.00 27.13
CA GLU A 270 -10.24 2.64 27.06
C GLU A 270 -8.71 2.60 27.30
N GLN A 271 -7.97 3.58 26.80
CA GLN A 271 -6.52 3.69 27.05
C GLN A 271 -6.21 3.92 28.51
N THR A 272 -7.01 4.75 29.21
CA THR A 272 -6.83 5.01 30.63
C THR A 272 -7.03 3.75 31.46
N GLU A 273 -8.06 2.95 31.19
CA GLU A 273 -8.31 1.69 31.89
C GLU A 273 -7.23 0.64 31.56
N TRP A 274 -6.79 0.60 30.31
CA TRP A 274 -5.73 -0.29 29.88
C TRP A 274 -4.39 0.03 30.58
N LEU A 275 -4.02 1.31 30.74
CA LEU A 275 -2.81 1.72 31.45
C LEU A 275 -2.80 1.20 32.90
N LYS A 276 -3.92 1.26 33.61
CA LYS A 276 -4.05 0.70 34.98
C LYS A 276 -3.74 -0.80 34.97
N LYS A 277 -4.26 -1.55 34.01
CA LYS A 277 -4.00 -2.98 33.86
C LYS A 277 -2.53 -3.27 33.54
N ARG A 278 -1.91 -2.53 32.61
CA ARG A 278 -0.50 -2.64 32.28
C ARG A 278 0.39 -2.42 33.49
N ASP A 279 0.14 -1.34 34.24
CA ASP A 279 0.97 -0.93 35.38
C ASP A 279 0.80 -1.89 36.58
N ALA A 280 -0.31 -2.59 36.70
CA ALA A 280 -0.53 -3.65 37.66
C ALA A 280 0.16 -4.98 37.31
N THR A 281 0.69 -5.11 36.07
CA THR A 281 1.35 -6.35 35.61
C THR A 281 2.82 -6.33 36.02
N SER A 282 3.24 -7.22 36.89
CA SER A 282 4.60 -7.27 37.44
C SER A 282 5.66 -7.79 36.48
N SER A 283 5.31 -8.73 35.58
CA SER A 283 6.22 -9.32 34.60
C SER A 283 6.45 -8.40 33.41
N VAL A 284 7.70 -8.07 33.08
CA VAL A 284 8.06 -7.28 31.89
C VAL A 284 7.58 -7.96 30.62
N LYS A 285 7.81 -9.26 30.48
CA LYS A 285 7.33 -10.05 29.33
C LYS A 285 5.81 -9.94 29.16
N ALA A 286 5.03 -10.14 30.22
CA ALA A 286 3.57 -10.03 30.14
C ALA A 286 3.10 -8.60 29.82
N ARG A 287 3.85 -7.56 30.26
CA ARG A 287 3.58 -6.19 29.85
C ARG A 287 3.83 -5.97 28.35
N CYS A 288 4.90 -6.53 27.80
CA CYS A 288 5.18 -6.47 26.36
C CYS A 288 4.04 -7.09 25.54
N GLU A 289 3.58 -8.30 25.90
CA GLU A 289 2.45 -8.97 25.24
C GLU A 289 1.15 -8.13 25.30
N LEU A 290 0.89 -7.47 26.44
CA LEU A 290 -0.24 -6.55 26.56
C LEU A 290 -0.09 -5.31 25.68
N MET A 291 1.13 -4.77 25.52
CA MET A 291 1.40 -3.61 24.67
C MET A 291 1.25 -3.95 23.19
N GLU A 292 1.78 -5.08 22.74
CA GLU A 292 1.61 -5.55 21.35
C GLU A 292 0.14 -5.71 20.98
N LYS A 293 -0.62 -6.37 21.86
CA LYS A 293 -2.06 -6.47 21.66
C LYS A 293 -2.73 -5.10 21.57
N ARG A 294 -2.35 -4.17 22.48
CA ARG A 294 -2.96 -2.83 22.48
C ARG A 294 -2.60 -2.01 21.24
N ILE A 295 -1.38 -2.14 20.74
CA ILE A 295 -0.96 -1.50 19.48
C ILE A 295 -1.86 -1.99 18.35
N ARG A 296 -2.05 -3.31 18.19
CA ARG A 296 -2.96 -3.87 17.17
C ARG A 296 -4.39 -3.34 17.34
N ASP A 297 -4.94 -3.36 18.59
CA ASP A 297 -6.29 -2.86 18.87
C ASP A 297 -6.45 -1.37 18.49
N LEU A 298 -5.42 -0.54 18.73
CA LEU A 298 -5.42 0.87 18.37
C LEU A 298 -5.31 1.07 16.85
N GLN A 299 -4.46 0.28 16.18
CA GLN A 299 -4.34 0.32 14.72
C GLN A 299 -5.64 -0.08 14.04
N ASP A 300 -6.36 -1.09 14.55
CA ASP A 300 -7.67 -1.48 14.03
C ASP A 300 -8.69 -0.33 14.05
N VAL A 301 -8.58 0.57 15.01
CA VAL A 301 -9.48 1.73 15.09
C VAL A 301 -9.16 2.80 14.07
N LEU A 302 -7.93 2.84 13.52
CA LEU A 302 -7.51 3.82 12.53
C LEU A 302 -8.03 3.52 11.12
N TRP A 303 -8.37 2.27 10.85
CA TRP A 303 -8.88 1.81 9.54
C TRP A 303 -10.40 1.84 9.46
#